data_ded7910e76990c9a14d93f9f7b89e0de
#
_entry.id   ded7910e76990c9a14d93f9f7b89e0de
#
_cell.length_a   1.000
_cell.length_b   1.000
_cell.length_c   1.000
_cell.angle_alpha   90.00
_cell.angle_beta   90.00
_cell.angle_gamma   90.00
#
_symmetry.space_group_name_H-M   'P 1'
#
loop_
_entity.id
_entity.type
_entity.pdbx_description
1 polymer ?
#
loop_
_entity_poly.entity_id
_entity_poly.type
_entity_poly.pdbx_seq_one_letter_code
_entity_poly.pdbx_strand_id
1 'polypeptide(L)'
;DTEKALKKVSSRMIVRKTTWWEWMQRVAAILFIPLSVAFLVQYMHNGKSAVCQMMEIKTNPGMTTSVVLPDSTVVYLNSESSLRYPSVFEGDIRNVELKGEAYFAVAKDLKKKFVVSAPHSSQIEVLGTHFNIEAYEKDDKVLATLVEGKIGFIFTQDNVSKKVLMDPGQKLVYDSRDCKVQLYATSGESEIAWKEGKIIFRNTPLEEGLRMLEKRYNVEFIIKNDRLKGDSFTGTFTNQRLERILEYFQLSSQIRWRYLDSPDIKDEKSKIEIY
;
A
#
# COMPACT_ATOMS: atom_id res chain seq x y z
N ASP A 1 45.62 75.21 -51.64
CA ASP A 1 45.96 73.96 -50.98
C ASP A 1 44.91 73.46 -49.95
N THR A 2 44.00 74.33 -49.51
CA THR A 2 42.98 73.95 -48.55
C THR A 2 41.84 73.11 -49.15
N GLU A 3 41.47 73.26 -50.42
CA GLU A 3 40.43 72.42 -51.06
C GLU A 3 40.89 70.93 -51.26
N LYS A 4 42.17 70.70 -51.52
CA LYS A 4 42.71 69.35 -51.67
C LYS A 4 42.76 68.64 -50.33
N ALA A 5 42.96 69.33 -49.22
CA ALA A 5 42.92 68.77 -47.88
C ALA A 5 41.52 68.40 -47.46
N LEU A 6 40.50 69.22 -47.77
CA LEU A 6 39.10 68.94 -47.45
C LEU A 6 38.53 67.78 -48.26
N LYS A 7 38.91 67.61 -49.54
CA LYS A 7 38.55 66.42 -50.33
C LYS A 7 39.16 65.13 -49.80
N LYS A 8 40.35 65.21 -49.21
CA LYS A 8 41.06 64.04 -48.65
C LYS A 8 40.51 63.64 -47.27
N VAL A 9 39.95 64.55 -46.53
CA VAL A 9 39.25 64.28 -45.25
C VAL A 9 37.85 63.71 -45.48
N SER A 10 37.10 64.30 -46.45
CA SER A 10 35.73 63.82 -46.78
C SER A 10 35.71 62.43 -47.40
N SER A 11 36.81 62.02 -48.10
CA SER A 11 36.94 60.64 -48.64
C SER A 11 37.29 59.58 -47.58
N ARG A 12 37.65 59.99 -46.36
CA ARG A 12 37.92 59.10 -45.27
C ARG A 12 36.78 58.86 -44.26
N MET A 13 35.68 59.62 -44.42
CA MET A 13 34.43 59.31 -43.72
C MET A 13 33.75 58.15 -44.47
N ILE A 14 34.18 56.95 -44.24
CA ILE A 14 33.44 55.75 -44.59
C ILE A 14 32.22 55.75 -43.66
N VAL A 15 31.16 56.35 -44.06
CA VAL A 15 29.86 56.12 -43.47
C VAL A 15 29.55 54.64 -43.79
N ARG A 16 29.81 53.77 -42.83
CA ARG A 16 29.35 52.38 -42.91
C ARG A 16 27.82 52.42 -43.04
N LYS A 17 27.33 52.32 -44.26
CA LYS A 17 25.90 52.05 -44.48
C LYS A 17 25.67 50.69 -43.86
N THR A 18 25.06 50.66 -42.68
CA THR A 18 24.55 49.41 -42.13
C THR A 18 23.66 48.81 -43.19
N THR A 19 24.08 47.74 -43.79
CA THR A 19 23.29 47.01 -44.78
C THR A 19 22.02 46.56 -44.08
N TRP A 20 20.88 46.64 -44.72
CA TRP A 20 19.57 46.16 -44.21
C TRP A 20 19.71 44.75 -43.58
N TRP A 21 20.63 43.95 -44.08
CA TRP A 21 21.02 42.63 -43.55
C TRP A 21 21.61 42.69 -42.13
N GLU A 22 22.50 43.63 -41.82
CA GLU A 22 23.04 43.80 -40.44
C GLU A 22 21.99 44.29 -39.45
N TRP A 23 21.07 45.12 -39.89
CA TRP A 23 19.93 45.56 -39.08
C TRP A 23 19.01 44.37 -38.78
N MET A 24 18.68 43.54 -39.77
CA MET A 24 17.84 42.37 -39.65
C MET A 24 18.46 41.33 -38.70
N GLN A 25 19.78 41.11 -38.76
CA GLN A 25 20.49 40.24 -37.82
C GLN A 25 20.41 40.72 -36.38
N ARG A 26 20.53 42.03 -36.14
CA ARG A 26 20.39 42.60 -34.77
C ARG A 26 18.97 42.46 -34.25
N VAL A 27 17.98 42.69 -35.05
CA VAL A 27 16.58 42.52 -34.67
C VAL A 27 16.28 41.06 -34.40
N ALA A 28 16.76 40.15 -35.24
CA ALA A 28 16.62 38.70 -35.03
C ALA A 28 17.28 38.24 -33.73
N ALA A 29 18.47 38.73 -33.39
CA ALA A 29 19.16 38.42 -32.16
C ALA A 29 18.42 38.91 -30.90
N ILE A 30 17.85 40.16 -30.98
CA ILE A 30 17.08 40.77 -29.89
C ILE A 30 15.77 39.97 -29.63
N LEU A 31 15.14 39.44 -30.66
CA LEU A 31 13.90 38.65 -30.53
C LEU A 31 14.19 37.19 -30.18
N PHE A 32 15.29 36.62 -30.67
CA PHE A 32 15.62 35.21 -30.45
C PHE A 32 15.95 34.92 -29.01
N ILE A 33 16.69 35.82 -28.32
CA ILE A 33 17.08 35.60 -26.92
C ILE A 33 15.87 35.50 -25.99
N PRO A 34 14.92 36.47 -25.95
CA PRO A 34 13.76 36.35 -25.07
C PRO A 34 12.84 35.19 -25.46
N LEU A 35 12.70 34.88 -26.76
CA LEU A 35 11.92 33.75 -27.23
C LEU A 35 12.54 32.42 -26.78
N SER A 36 13.87 32.28 -26.85
CA SER A 36 14.60 31.10 -26.38
C SER A 36 14.52 30.95 -24.85
N VAL A 37 14.60 32.06 -24.11
CA VAL A 37 14.44 32.05 -22.65
C VAL A 37 12.98 31.68 -22.28
N ALA A 38 11.99 32.26 -22.95
CA ALA A 38 10.60 31.91 -22.74
C ALA A 38 10.33 30.42 -23.04
N PHE A 39 10.88 29.91 -24.13
CA PHE A 39 10.79 28.48 -24.49
C PHE A 39 11.48 27.59 -23.46
N LEU A 40 12.66 28.00 -22.99
CA LEU A 40 13.39 27.24 -21.95
C LEU A 40 12.62 27.25 -20.63
N VAL A 41 12.08 28.39 -20.23
CA VAL A 41 11.23 28.51 -19.03
C VAL A 41 9.96 27.67 -19.17
N GLN A 42 9.32 27.73 -20.34
CA GLN A 42 8.13 26.89 -20.61
C GLN A 42 8.47 25.40 -20.67
N TYR A 43 9.62 25.03 -21.25
CA TYR A 43 10.11 23.64 -21.27
C TYR A 43 10.43 23.14 -19.85
N MET A 44 11.03 23.95 -19.01
CA MET A 44 11.29 23.63 -17.60
C MET A 44 10.00 23.62 -16.76
N HIS A 45 9.02 24.47 -17.07
CA HIS A 45 7.69 24.48 -16.40
C HIS A 45 6.79 23.34 -16.89
N ASN A 46 6.90 22.96 -18.15
CA ASN A 46 6.20 21.79 -18.72
C ASN A 46 6.87 20.45 -18.33
N GLY A 47 7.78 20.43 -17.37
CA GLY A 47 8.15 19.24 -16.64
C GLY A 47 6.85 18.63 -16.12
N LYS A 48 6.35 17.63 -16.85
CA LYS A 48 5.09 16.92 -16.73
C LYS A 48 4.69 16.81 -15.25
N SER A 49 3.71 17.60 -14.82
CA SER A 49 2.85 17.18 -13.75
C SER A 49 2.15 15.93 -14.28
N ALA A 50 2.73 14.76 -14.03
CA ALA A 50 2.04 13.51 -14.25
C ALA A 50 0.72 13.66 -13.48
N VAL A 51 -0.39 13.65 -14.17
CA VAL A 51 -1.70 13.74 -13.51
C VAL A 51 -1.73 12.58 -12.52
N CYS A 52 -1.57 12.87 -11.24
CA CYS A 52 -1.59 11.87 -10.19
C CYS A 52 -2.99 11.27 -10.15
N GLN A 53 -3.13 10.07 -10.69
CA GLN A 53 -4.39 9.33 -10.68
C GLN A 53 -4.38 8.36 -9.51
N MET A 54 -5.48 8.30 -8.76
CA MET A 54 -5.67 7.27 -7.75
C MET A 54 -6.04 5.95 -8.43
N MET A 55 -5.25 4.93 -8.16
CA MET A 55 -5.47 3.56 -8.62
C MET A 55 -6.06 2.74 -7.48
N GLU A 56 -6.91 1.77 -7.81
CA GLU A 56 -7.49 0.84 -6.84
C GLU A 56 -7.36 -0.59 -7.35
N ILE A 57 -6.91 -1.48 -6.47
CA ILE A 57 -6.88 -2.93 -6.70
C ILE A 57 -7.74 -3.59 -5.62
N LYS A 58 -8.58 -4.55 -6.05
CA LYS A 58 -9.45 -5.33 -5.16
C LYS A 58 -9.25 -6.82 -5.39
N THR A 59 -9.40 -7.59 -4.33
CA THR A 59 -9.46 -9.05 -4.37
C THR A 59 -10.87 -9.53 -4.10
N ASN A 60 -11.29 -10.52 -4.84
CA ASN A 60 -12.54 -11.23 -4.56
C ASN A 60 -12.38 -12.20 -3.37
N PRO A 61 -13.49 -12.63 -2.77
CA PRO A 61 -13.47 -13.65 -1.73
C PRO A 61 -12.68 -14.90 -2.12
N GLY A 62 -11.82 -15.38 -1.22
CA GLY A 62 -10.96 -16.56 -1.43
C GLY A 62 -9.78 -16.35 -2.39
N MET A 63 -9.60 -15.15 -2.95
CA MET A 63 -8.52 -14.84 -3.90
C MET A 63 -7.44 -13.96 -3.27
N THR A 64 -6.22 -14.14 -3.75
CA THR A 64 -5.07 -13.28 -3.41
C THR A 64 -4.47 -12.69 -4.66
N THR A 65 -3.87 -11.52 -4.57
CA THR A 65 -3.13 -10.91 -5.68
C THR A 65 -1.89 -10.18 -5.17
N SER A 66 -1.01 -9.77 -6.09
CA SER A 66 0.13 -8.92 -5.76
C SER A 66 0.26 -7.77 -6.73
N VAL A 67 0.80 -6.66 -6.25
CA VAL A 67 1.05 -5.46 -7.04
C VAL A 67 2.40 -4.87 -6.68
N VAL A 68 3.08 -4.32 -7.69
CA VAL A 68 4.28 -3.51 -7.51
C VAL A 68 3.87 -2.05 -7.63
N LEU A 69 4.10 -1.27 -6.57
CA LEU A 69 3.80 0.15 -6.51
C LEU A 69 4.86 0.99 -7.26
N PRO A 70 4.59 2.28 -7.54
CA PRO A 70 5.51 3.15 -8.28
C PRO A 70 6.90 3.33 -7.64
N ASP A 71 7.03 3.10 -6.34
CA ASP A 71 8.29 3.16 -5.58
C ASP A 71 9.02 1.80 -5.49
N SER A 72 8.57 0.80 -6.24
CA SER A 72 9.04 -0.59 -6.19
C SER A 72 8.66 -1.36 -4.91
N THR A 73 7.79 -0.82 -4.06
CA THR A 73 7.18 -1.56 -2.96
C THR A 73 6.31 -2.69 -3.52
N VAL A 74 6.48 -3.90 -3.01
CA VAL A 74 5.64 -5.05 -3.38
C VAL A 74 4.57 -5.24 -2.30
N VAL A 75 3.31 -5.31 -2.73
CA VAL A 75 2.17 -5.55 -1.84
C VAL A 75 1.44 -6.81 -2.28
N TYR A 76 1.24 -7.73 -1.34
CA TYR A 76 0.35 -8.87 -1.51
C TYR A 76 -0.97 -8.55 -0.82
N LEU A 77 -2.08 -8.76 -1.49
CA LEU A 77 -3.43 -8.55 -0.98
C LEU A 77 -4.10 -9.89 -0.74
N ASN A 78 -4.67 -10.06 0.45
CA ASN A 78 -5.44 -11.25 0.80
C ASN A 78 -6.90 -11.11 0.32
N SER A 79 -7.70 -12.12 0.59
CA SER A 79 -9.13 -12.21 0.29
C SER A 79 -9.92 -10.97 0.76
N GLU A 80 -10.91 -10.54 -0.01
CA GLU A 80 -11.83 -9.42 0.32
C GLU A 80 -11.11 -8.13 0.72
N SER A 81 -9.99 -7.82 0.06
CA SER A 81 -9.15 -6.67 0.39
C SER A 81 -9.09 -5.66 -0.75
N SER A 82 -8.85 -4.40 -0.42
CA SER A 82 -8.61 -3.35 -1.41
C SER A 82 -7.46 -2.45 -1.00
N LEU A 83 -6.66 -2.06 -1.99
CA LEU A 83 -5.56 -1.11 -1.86
C LEU A 83 -5.77 0.04 -2.83
N ARG A 84 -5.79 1.27 -2.31
CA ARG A 84 -5.80 2.51 -3.11
C ARG A 84 -4.45 3.21 -2.98
N TYR A 85 -3.87 3.60 -4.09
CA TYR A 85 -2.57 4.25 -4.14
C TYR A 85 -2.46 5.18 -5.35
N PRO A 86 -1.63 6.24 -5.29
CA PRO A 86 -1.43 7.14 -6.41
C PRO A 86 -0.54 6.52 -7.50
N SER A 87 -0.77 6.88 -8.77
CA SER A 87 0.07 6.44 -9.89
C SER A 87 1.51 6.94 -9.79
N VAL A 88 1.75 8.02 -9.02
CA VAL A 88 3.07 8.56 -8.68
C VAL A 88 3.00 9.08 -7.24
N PHE A 89 3.99 8.74 -6.42
CA PHE A 89 4.12 9.32 -5.09
C PHE A 89 4.76 10.71 -5.17
N GLU A 90 3.97 11.75 -5.03
CA GLU A 90 4.43 13.14 -4.96
C GLU A 90 4.75 13.57 -3.52
N GLY A 91 5.53 14.68 -3.35
CA GLY A 91 5.89 15.21 -2.04
C GLY A 91 6.74 14.27 -1.18
N ASP A 92 6.67 14.42 0.15
CA ASP A 92 7.56 13.78 1.13
C ASP A 92 6.98 12.50 1.77
N ILE A 93 5.78 12.09 1.35
CA ILE A 93 5.07 10.93 1.91
C ILE A 93 4.59 10.02 0.78
N ARG A 94 4.76 8.71 0.95
CA ARG A 94 4.20 7.66 0.10
C ARG A 94 2.94 7.11 0.79
N ASN A 95 1.78 7.71 0.52
CA ASN A 95 0.53 7.32 1.17
C ASN A 95 -0.26 6.32 0.35
N VAL A 96 -0.78 5.28 1.02
CA VAL A 96 -1.71 4.29 0.47
C VAL A 96 -2.85 4.05 1.46
N GLU A 97 -4.00 3.59 0.97
CA GLU A 97 -5.16 3.25 1.79
C GLU A 97 -5.43 1.75 1.66
N LEU A 98 -5.50 1.05 2.79
CA LEU A 98 -5.80 -0.38 2.86
C LEU A 98 -7.15 -0.61 3.54
N LYS A 99 -7.96 -1.50 2.98
CA LYS A 99 -9.10 -2.16 3.64
C LYS A 99 -8.94 -3.66 3.45
N GLY A 100 -8.97 -4.42 4.53
CA GLY A 100 -8.73 -5.85 4.51
C GLY A 100 -7.32 -6.22 4.96
N GLU A 101 -6.72 -7.24 4.36
CA GLU A 101 -5.42 -7.76 4.77
C GLU A 101 -4.39 -7.66 3.64
N ALA A 102 -3.19 -7.15 3.98
CA ALA A 102 -2.09 -7.05 3.06
C ALA A 102 -0.73 -7.25 3.74
N TYR A 103 0.18 -7.91 3.01
CA TYR A 103 1.59 -7.95 3.34
C TYR A 103 2.35 -6.96 2.47
N PHE A 104 3.15 -6.12 3.11
CA PHE A 104 3.95 -5.08 2.49
C PHE A 104 5.44 -5.42 2.57
N ALA A 105 6.12 -5.45 1.42
CA ALA A 105 7.57 -5.41 1.31
C ALA A 105 7.95 -4.02 0.83
N VAL A 106 8.07 -3.05 1.76
CA VAL A 106 8.25 -1.63 1.44
C VAL A 106 9.67 -1.35 1.02
N ALA A 107 9.84 -0.73 -0.15
CA ALA A 107 11.13 -0.25 -0.64
C ALA A 107 11.74 0.78 0.33
N LYS A 108 13.04 0.57 0.67
CA LYS A 108 13.72 1.40 1.66
C LYS A 108 13.96 2.82 1.12
N ASP A 109 13.42 3.80 1.80
CA ASP A 109 13.68 5.22 1.59
C ASP A 109 13.64 5.96 2.92
N LEU A 110 14.81 6.44 3.38
CA LEU A 110 14.95 7.13 4.67
C LEU A 110 14.47 8.59 4.63
N LYS A 111 14.26 9.14 3.43
CA LYS A 111 13.83 10.53 3.23
C LYS A 111 12.32 10.66 3.10
N LYS A 112 11.66 9.63 2.57
CA LYS A 112 10.24 9.66 2.24
C LYS A 112 9.49 8.53 2.94
N LYS A 113 8.73 8.88 3.96
CA LYS A 113 7.94 7.90 4.74
C LYS A 113 6.91 7.19 3.87
N PHE A 114 6.71 5.91 4.11
CA PHE A 114 5.58 5.16 3.59
C PHE A 114 4.50 5.07 4.66
N VAL A 115 3.29 5.46 4.33
CA VAL A 115 2.15 5.52 5.26
C VAL A 115 1.02 4.67 4.71
N VAL A 116 0.58 3.70 5.50
CA VAL A 116 -0.63 2.93 5.23
C VAL A 116 -1.75 3.47 6.11
N SER A 117 -2.76 4.07 5.50
CA SER A 117 -4.00 4.46 6.17
C SER A 117 -4.93 3.25 6.19
N ALA A 118 -5.44 2.90 7.36
CA ALA A 118 -6.31 1.75 7.57
C ALA A 118 -7.61 2.18 8.29
N PRO A 119 -8.65 1.32 8.33
CA PRO A 119 -9.88 1.59 9.06
C PRO A 119 -9.66 2.01 10.51
N HIS A 120 -10.71 2.54 11.15
CA HIS A 120 -10.74 2.95 12.57
C HIS A 120 -9.70 4.04 12.90
N SER A 121 -9.44 4.98 11.98
CA SER A 121 -8.49 6.08 12.15
C SER A 121 -7.09 5.61 12.56
N SER A 122 -6.68 4.44 12.05
CA SER A 122 -5.35 3.88 12.27
C SER A 122 -4.43 4.11 11.07
N GLN A 123 -3.14 4.29 11.35
CA GLN A 123 -2.10 4.48 10.35
C GLN A 123 -0.82 3.75 10.73
N ILE A 124 -0.10 3.28 9.75
CA ILE A 124 1.20 2.63 9.91
C ILE A 124 2.25 3.43 9.14
N GLU A 125 3.26 3.95 9.85
CA GLU A 125 4.40 4.67 9.26
C GLU A 125 5.65 3.80 9.25
N VAL A 126 6.31 3.71 8.09
CA VAL A 126 7.56 2.96 7.90
C VAL A 126 8.52 3.68 6.94
N LEU A 127 9.80 3.26 6.92
CA LEU A 127 10.83 3.78 6.02
C LEU A 127 11.42 2.72 5.07
N GLY A 128 11.07 1.45 5.27
CA GLY A 128 11.57 0.30 4.53
C GLY A 128 11.47 -0.92 5.43
N THR A 129 10.38 -1.67 5.32
CA THR A 129 9.91 -2.57 6.37
C THR A 129 9.10 -3.69 5.72
N HIS A 130 9.21 -4.90 6.25
CA HIS A 130 8.40 -6.05 5.88
C HIS A 130 7.39 -6.34 6.99
N PHE A 131 6.09 -6.27 6.68
CA PHE A 131 5.04 -6.40 7.68
C PHE A 131 3.70 -6.82 7.07
N ASN A 132 2.85 -7.43 7.90
CA ASN A 132 1.46 -7.74 7.58
C ASN A 132 0.52 -6.81 8.34
N ILE A 133 -0.56 -6.39 7.69
CA ILE A 133 -1.67 -5.65 8.32
C ILE A 133 -2.95 -6.40 7.99
N GLU A 134 -3.77 -6.61 9.02
CA GLU A 134 -5.15 -7.06 8.91
C GLU A 134 -6.07 -5.99 9.48
N ALA A 135 -6.89 -5.37 8.62
CA ALA A 135 -7.73 -4.23 8.94
C ALA A 135 -9.01 -4.25 8.09
N TYR A 136 -9.87 -5.24 8.33
CA TYR A 136 -11.18 -5.32 7.68
C TYR A 136 -12.14 -4.32 8.32
N GLU A 137 -12.93 -3.60 7.50
CA GLU A 137 -13.87 -2.60 7.99
C GLU A 137 -14.96 -3.17 8.92
N LYS A 138 -15.31 -4.45 8.72
CA LYS A 138 -16.31 -5.16 9.55
C LYS A 138 -15.78 -5.60 10.91
N ASP A 139 -14.46 -5.65 11.07
CA ASP A 139 -13.80 -6.12 12.29
C ASP A 139 -13.45 -4.91 13.16
N ASP A 140 -13.71 -4.97 14.45
CA ASP A 140 -13.36 -3.89 15.40
C ASP A 140 -11.84 -3.84 15.69
N LYS A 141 -11.07 -4.79 15.18
CA LYS A 141 -9.64 -4.92 15.47
C LYS A 141 -8.79 -4.68 14.24
N VAL A 142 -7.67 -4.00 14.46
CA VAL A 142 -6.58 -3.89 13.48
C VAL A 142 -5.37 -4.62 14.05
N LEU A 143 -4.82 -5.54 13.25
CA LEU A 143 -3.64 -6.32 13.62
C LEU A 143 -2.47 -5.89 12.72
N ALA A 144 -1.29 -5.71 13.30
CA ALA A 144 -0.06 -5.46 12.57
C ALA A 144 1.02 -6.43 13.06
N THR A 145 1.68 -7.13 12.13
CA THR A 145 2.77 -8.06 12.46
C THR A 145 4.04 -7.60 11.76
N LEU A 146 5.09 -7.33 12.54
CA LEU A 146 6.36 -6.83 12.03
C LEU A 146 7.36 -7.98 11.85
N VAL A 147 7.82 -8.15 10.60
CA VAL A 147 8.82 -9.16 10.23
C VAL A 147 10.23 -8.57 10.25
N GLU A 148 10.42 -7.40 9.59
CA GLU A 148 11.72 -6.75 9.47
C GLU A 148 11.55 -5.22 9.44
N GLY A 149 12.49 -4.49 10.04
CA GLY A 149 12.52 -3.03 10.05
C GLY A 149 11.91 -2.44 11.31
N LYS A 150 11.17 -1.34 11.19
CA LYS A 150 10.47 -0.66 12.28
C LYS A 150 9.12 -0.13 11.83
N ILE A 151 8.12 -0.22 12.70
CA ILE A 151 6.78 0.35 12.51
C ILE A 151 6.49 1.40 13.57
N GLY A 152 5.89 2.52 13.14
CA GLY A 152 5.14 3.41 14.01
C GLY A 152 3.65 3.21 13.76
N PHE A 153 2.95 2.55 14.68
CA PHE A 153 1.50 2.41 14.64
C PHE A 153 0.86 3.64 15.28
N ILE A 154 -0.01 4.33 14.55
CA ILE A 154 -0.67 5.57 14.97
C ILE A 154 -2.17 5.32 15.02
N PHE A 155 -2.80 5.76 16.09
CA PHE A 155 -4.25 5.71 16.30
C PHE A 155 -4.74 6.92 17.07
N THR A 156 -6.03 7.21 16.98
CA THR A 156 -6.64 8.34 17.68
C THR A 156 -7.40 7.84 18.89
N GLN A 157 -7.12 8.42 20.05
CA GLN A 157 -7.86 8.19 21.29
C GLN A 157 -8.18 9.55 21.93
N ASP A 158 -9.44 9.80 22.27
CA ASP A 158 -9.92 11.06 22.88
C ASP A 158 -9.47 12.31 22.08
N ASN A 159 -9.55 12.24 20.75
CA ASN A 159 -9.07 13.24 19.79
C ASN A 159 -7.54 13.53 19.86
N VAL A 160 -6.80 12.67 20.54
CA VAL A 160 -5.33 12.76 20.60
C VAL A 160 -4.71 11.64 19.77
N SER A 161 -3.78 11.99 18.90
CA SER A 161 -2.99 11.02 18.15
C SER A 161 -1.94 10.38 19.05
N LYS A 162 -1.96 9.06 19.17
CA LYS A 162 -1.00 8.25 19.91
C LYS A 162 -0.18 7.42 18.95
N LYS A 163 1.09 7.18 19.29
CA LYS A 163 2.00 6.38 18.49
C LYS A 163 2.65 5.28 19.33
N VAL A 164 2.59 4.05 18.84
CA VAL A 164 3.25 2.87 19.40
C VAL A 164 4.33 2.42 18.43
N LEU A 165 5.54 2.19 18.92
CA LEU A 165 6.64 1.65 18.11
C LEU A 165 6.67 0.14 18.24
N MET A 166 6.93 -0.55 17.11
CA MET A 166 7.09 -2.01 17.08
C MET A 166 8.49 -2.38 16.60
N ASP A 167 9.02 -3.44 17.20
CA ASP A 167 10.25 -4.10 16.80
C ASP A 167 9.95 -5.44 16.08
N PRO A 168 10.88 -5.98 15.29
CA PRO A 168 10.71 -7.27 14.62
C PRO A 168 10.33 -8.39 15.58
N GLY A 169 9.44 -9.28 15.14
CA GLY A 169 8.91 -10.37 15.98
C GLY A 169 7.80 -9.95 16.93
N GLN A 170 7.19 -8.79 16.70
CA GLN A 170 6.03 -8.33 17.46
C GLN A 170 4.76 -8.32 16.59
N LYS A 171 3.65 -8.69 17.21
CA LYS A 171 2.27 -8.54 16.72
C LYS A 171 1.54 -7.53 17.60
N LEU A 172 0.99 -6.49 16.99
CA LEU A 172 0.15 -5.48 17.63
C LEU A 172 -1.31 -5.83 17.35
N VAL A 173 -2.14 -5.76 18.37
CA VAL A 173 -3.60 -5.83 18.28
C VAL A 173 -4.17 -4.53 18.81
N TYR A 174 -4.82 -3.76 17.96
CA TYR A 174 -5.58 -2.55 18.30
C TYR A 174 -7.06 -2.88 18.27
N ASP A 175 -7.77 -2.71 19.40
CA ASP A 175 -9.23 -2.80 19.48
C ASP A 175 -9.80 -1.38 19.43
N SER A 176 -10.57 -1.08 18.37
CA SER A 176 -11.09 0.26 18.11
C SER A 176 -12.23 0.66 19.05
N ARG A 177 -12.91 -0.31 19.70
CA ARG A 177 -14.04 -0.04 20.59
C ARG A 177 -13.61 0.61 21.90
N ASP A 178 -12.48 0.18 22.45
CA ASP A 178 -11.95 0.69 23.72
C ASP A 178 -10.59 1.38 23.53
N CYS A 179 -10.16 1.56 22.28
CA CYS A 179 -8.90 2.20 21.88
C CYS A 179 -7.67 1.57 22.58
N LYS A 180 -7.71 0.26 22.87
CA LYS A 180 -6.63 -0.47 23.52
C LYS A 180 -5.66 -1.07 22.50
N VAL A 181 -4.38 -0.96 22.81
CA VAL A 181 -3.30 -1.59 22.06
C VAL A 181 -2.62 -2.62 22.95
N GLN A 182 -2.42 -3.81 22.39
CA GLN A 182 -1.67 -4.91 23.02
C GLN A 182 -0.57 -5.36 22.07
N LEU A 183 0.60 -5.67 22.63
CA LEU A 183 1.76 -6.21 21.91
C LEU A 183 2.03 -7.64 22.36
N TYR A 184 2.22 -8.52 21.38
CA TYR A 184 2.54 -9.93 21.59
C TYR A 184 3.82 -10.28 20.84
N ALA A 185 4.61 -11.22 21.38
CA ALA A 185 5.70 -11.82 20.63
C ALA A 185 5.14 -12.85 19.63
N THR A 186 5.66 -12.85 18.41
CA THR A 186 5.30 -13.81 17.36
C THR A 186 6.50 -14.11 16.47
N SER A 187 6.51 -15.31 15.86
CA SER A 187 7.45 -15.61 14.78
C SER A 187 7.04 -14.95 13.45
N GLY A 188 5.80 -14.48 13.35
CA GLY A 188 5.22 -13.93 12.14
C GLY A 188 4.81 -14.97 11.08
N GLU A 189 5.24 -16.22 11.22
CA GLU A 189 5.03 -17.25 10.19
C GLU A 189 3.55 -17.53 9.90
N SER A 190 2.73 -17.64 10.94
CA SER A 190 1.29 -17.89 10.77
C SER A 190 0.59 -16.73 10.08
N GLU A 191 0.96 -15.51 10.45
CA GLU A 191 0.35 -14.27 9.95
C GLU A 191 0.69 -13.97 8.50
N ILE A 192 1.82 -14.50 7.99
CA ILE A 192 2.26 -14.20 6.60
C ILE A 192 2.20 -15.42 5.67
N ALA A 193 1.86 -16.62 6.19
CA ALA A 193 1.83 -17.86 5.40
C ALA A 193 0.85 -17.83 4.24
N TRP A 194 -0.22 -17.07 4.37
CA TRP A 194 -1.27 -16.94 3.36
C TRP A 194 -0.76 -16.45 1.99
N LYS A 195 0.26 -15.58 1.97
CA LYS A 195 0.88 -15.08 0.73
C LYS A 195 1.53 -16.19 -0.11
N GLU A 196 1.88 -17.31 0.53
CA GLU A 196 2.44 -18.51 -0.11
C GLU A 196 1.37 -19.61 -0.31
N GLY A 197 0.10 -19.29 -0.06
CA GLY A 197 -1.00 -20.25 -0.15
C GLY A 197 -0.99 -21.30 0.97
N LYS A 198 -0.29 -21.02 2.08
CA LYS A 198 -0.22 -21.89 3.25
C LYS A 198 -1.12 -21.39 4.37
N ILE A 199 -1.58 -22.30 5.21
CA ILE A 199 -2.22 -22.01 6.50
C ILE A 199 -1.37 -22.67 7.55
N ILE A 200 -0.89 -21.92 8.54
CA ILE A 200 -0.06 -22.42 9.63
C ILE A 200 -0.77 -22.11 10.93
N PHE A 201 -1.13 -23.16 11.66
CA PHE A 201 -1.63 -23.08 13.02
C PHE A 201 -0.48 -23.38 13.98
N ARG A 202 -0.30 -22.53 14.98
CA ARG A 202 0.67 -22.73 16.08
C ARG A 202 -0.03 -22.49 17.41
N ASN A 203 -0.56 -23.54 17.99
CA ASN A 203 -1.43 -23.42 19.17
C ASN A 203 -2.52 -22.37 18.96
N THR A 204 -3.06 -22.34 17.73
CA THR A 204 -4.04 -21.36 17.30
C THR A 204 -5.40 -21.70 17.85
N PRO A 205 -6.07 -20.80 18.60
CA PRO A 205 -7.43 -21.05 19.09
C PRO A 205 -8.39 -21.36 17.94
N LEU A 206 -9.40 -22.21 18.20
CA LEU A 206 -10.36 -22.63 17.18
C LEU A 206 -10.99 -21.44 16.44
N GLU A 207 -11.46 -20.43 17.16
CA GLU A 207 -12.11 -19.26 16.54
C GLU A 207 -11.17 -18.52 15.57
N GLU A 208 -9.89 -18.37 15.95
CA GLU A 208 -8.89 -17.73 15.07
C GLU A 208 -8.58 -18.64 13.87
N GLY A 209 -8.45 -19.94 14.08
CA GLY A 209 -8.24 -20.93 13.02
C GLY A 209 -9.39 -20.96 12.01
N LEU A 210 -10.62 -20.97 12.47
CA LEU A 210 -11.82 -20.91 11.62
C LEU A 210 -11.85 -19.62 10.82
N ARG A 211 -11.53 -18.45 11.42
CA ARG A 211 -11.44 -17.17 10.73
C ARG A 211 -10.40 -17.16 9.61
N MET A 212 -9.25 -17.82 9.81
CA MET A 212 -8.25 -18.00 8.75
C MET A 212 -8.79 -18.85 7.59
N LEU A 213 -9.59 -19.89 7.91
CA LEU A 213 -10.24 -20.75 6.91
C LEU A 213 -11.35 -19.99 6.16
N GLU A 214 -12.16 -19.18 6.84
CA GLU A 214 -13.20 -18.33 6.22
C GLU A 214 -12.62 -17.44 5.12
N LYS A 215 -11.49 -16.77 5.38
CA LYS A 215 -10.81 -15.93 4.41
C LYS A 215 -10.30 -16.73 3.22
N ARG A 216 -9.72 -17.90 3.47
CA ARG A 216 -9.08 -18.73 2.43
C ARG A 216 -10.09 -19.41 1.51
N TYR A 217 -11.20 -19.91 2.07
CA TYR A 217 -12.17 -20.76 1.37
C TYR A 217 -13.50 -20.07 1.06
N ASN A 218 -13.66 -18.81 1.46
CA ASN A 218 -14.89 -18.05 1.27
C ASN A 218 -16.12 -18.74 1.87
N VAL A 219 -16.01 -19.16 3.12
CA VAL A 219 -17.09 -19.80 3.91
C VAL A 219 -17.37 -18.99 5.16
N GLU A 220 -18.46 -19.30 5.83
CA GLU A 220 -18.84 -18.75 7.15
C GLU A 220 -19.01 -19.91 8.14
N PHE A 221 -18.34 -19.84 9.30
CA PHE A 221 -18.48 -20.85 10.33
C PHE A 221 -19.42 -20.38 11.43
N ILE A 222 -20.33 -21.28 11.85
CA ILE A 222 -21.27 -21.07 12.94
C ILE A 222 -20.94 -22.06 14.05
N ILE A 223 -20.38 -21.57 15.16
CA ILE A 223 -20.04 -22.41 16.32
C ILE A 223 -21.27 -22.53 17.21
N LYS A 224 -21.79 -23.76 17.36
CA LYS A 224 -22.98 -24.06 18.21
C LYS A 224 -22.61 -24.50 19.63
N ASN A 225 -21.39 -25.00 19.83
CA ASN A 225 -20.95 -25.53 21.11
C ASN A 225 -19.82 -24.67 21.69
N ASP A 226 -20.13 -23.87 22.70
CA ASP A 226 -19.17 -22.98 23.35
C ASP A 226 -18.00 -23.71 24.02
N ARG A 227 -18.15 -25.00 24.33
CA ARG A 227 -17.06 -25.79 24.92
C ARG A 227 -15.87 -25.96 23.98
N LEU A 228 -16.11 -25.89 22.67
CA LEU A 228 -15.07 -26.00 21.63
C LEU A 228 -14.17 -24.77 21.56
N LYS A 229 -14.59 -23.65 22.11
CA LYS A 229 -13.80 -22.38 22.08
C LYS A 229 -12.47 -22.47 22.82
N GLY A 230 -12.31 -23.45 23.71
CA GLY A 230 -11.05 -23.70 24.42
C GLY A 230 -10.02 -24.52 23.63
N ASP A 231 -10.42 -25.12 22.51
CA ASP A 231 -9.53 -25.96 21.71
C ASP A 231 -8.55 -25.09 20.90
N SER A 232 -7.34 -25.62 20.71
CA SER A 232 -6.31 -25.01 19.87
C SER A 232 -5.65 -26.05 18.97
N PHE A 233 -5.18 -25.61 17.81
CA PHE A 233 -4.63 -26.47 16.76
C PHE A 233 -3.21 -26.10 16.41
N THR A 234 -2.41 -27.12 16.07
CA THR A 234 -1.06 -26.96 15.51
C THR A 234 -0.95 -27.81 14.26
N GLY A 235 -0.56 -27.19 13.14
CA GLY A 235 -0.41 -27.88 11.88
C GLY A 235 -0.14 -26.91 10.73
N THR A 236 0.36 -27.45 9.61
CA THR A 236 0.60 -26.69 8.38
C THR A 236 -0.15 -27.35 7.24
N PHE A 237 -0.94 -26.55 6.54
CA PHE A 237 -1.74 -26.98 5.39
C PHE A 237 -1.33 -26.19 4.15
N THR A 238 -1.03 -26.91 3.06
CA THR A 238 -0.63 -26.33 1.78
C THR A 238 -1.52 -26.93 0.70
N ASN A 239 -2.31 -26.08 0.02
CA ASN A 239 -3.19 -26.50 -1.09
C ASN A 239 -4.18 -27.64 -0.74
N GLN A 240 -4.53 -27.79 0.53
CA GLN A 240 -5.56 -28.76 0.97
C GLN A 240 -6.95 -28.20 0.65
N ARG A 241 -7.92 -29.11 0.45
CA ARG A 241 -9.34 -28.73 0.42
C ARG A 241 -9.82 -28.48 1.85
N LEU A 242 -10.84 -27.64 1.98
CA LEU A 242 -11.41 -27.28 3.29
C LEU A 242 -11.87 -28.51 4.08
N GLU A 243 -12.60 -29.42 3.43
CA GLU A 243 -13.11 -30.66 4.07
C GLU A 243 -11.99 -31.46 4.70
N ARG A 244 -10.83 -31.53 4.01
CA ARG A 244 -9.67 -32.26 4.53
C ARG A 244 -9.10 -31.64 5.80
N ILE A 245 -9.09 -30.32 5.90
CA ILE A 245 -8.66 -29.59 7.10
C ILE A 245 -9.66 -29.82 8.24
N LEU A 246 -10.96 -29.74 7.93
CA LEU A 246 -12.02 -30.01 8.90
C LEU A 246 -12.01 -31.46 9.39
N GLU A 247 -11.66 -32.44 8.54
CA GLU A 247 -11.42 -33.82 8.96
C GLU A 247 -10.27 -33.93 9.97
N TYR A 248 -9.17 -33.18 9.80
CA TYR A 248 -8.09 -33.14 10.79
C TYR A 248 -8.57 -32.55 12.12
N PHE A 249 -9.40 -31.49 12.08
CA PHE A 249 -10.00 -30.96 13.31
C PHE A 249 -10.89 -31.97 13.99
N GLN A 250 -11.68 -32.73 13.25
CA GLN A 250 -12.53 -33.79 13.78
C GLN A 250 -11.73 -34.94 14.38
N LEU A 251 -10.57 -35.30 13.80
CA LEU A 251 -9.70 -36.37 14.28
C LEU A 251 -8.90 -35.96 15.54
N SER A 252 -8.54 -34.68 15.65
CA SER A 252 -7.70 -34.16 16.74
C SER A 252 -8.48 -33.65 17.95
N SER A 253 -9.78 -33.40 17.78
CA SER A 253 -10.67 -32.89 18.81
C SER A 253 -12.06 -33.51 18.66
N GLN A 254 -12.98 -33.18 19.54
CA GLN A 254 -14.38 -33.66 19.46
C GLN A 254 -15.26 -32.84 18.51
N ILE A 255 -14.65 -32.07 17.63
CA ILE A 255 -15.36 -31.22 16.65
C ILE A 255 -16.07 -32.10 15.63
N ARG A 256 -17.32 -31.79 15.37
CA ARG A 256 -18.09 -32.26 14.23
C ARG A 256 -18.51 -31.08 13.38
N TRP A 257 -18.69 -31.28 12.09
CA TRP A 257 -19.07 -30.25 11.16
C TRP A 257 -20.05 -30.74 10.11
N ARG A 258 -20.87 -29.83 9.58
CA ARG A 258 -21.74 -30.08 8.44
C ARG A 258 -21.97 -28.78 7.65
N TYR A 259 -22.18 -28.91 6.36
CA TYR A 259 -22.70 -27.81 5.57
C TYR A 259 -24.16 -27.56 5.96
N LEU A 260 -24.52 -26.28 6.12
CA LEU A 260 -25.92 -25.86 6.17
C LEU A 260 -26.39 -25.62 4.74
N ASP A 261 -27.57 -26.14 4.39
CA ASP A 261 -28.17 -25.90 3.08
C ASP A 261 -28.32 -24.39 2.91
N SER A 262 -27.61 -23.81 1.96
CA SER A 262 -27.82 -22.44 1.55
C SER A 262 -29.04 -22.38 0.66
N PRO A 263 -30.01 -21.47 0.90
CA PRO A 263 -31.02 -21.18 -0.11
C PRO A 263 -30.31 -20.68 -1.37
N ASP A 264 -30.86 -21.00 -2.54
CA ASP A 264 -30.36 -20.84 -3.93
C ASP A 264 -29.94 -19.39 -4.34
N ILE A 265 -29.28 -18.63 -3.49
CA ILE A 265 -28.79 -17.27 -3.78
C ILE A 265 -27.30 -17.36 -4.11
N LYS A 266 -26.96 -17.13 -5.35
CA LYS A 266 -25.62 -17.27 -5.96
C LYS A 266 -24.50 -16.43 -5.33
N ASP A 267 -24.76 -15.58 -4.35
CA ASP A 267 -23.79 -14.65 -3.75
C ASP A 267 -23.58 -14.85 -2.24
N GLU A 268 -24.21 -15.83 -1.60
CA GLU A 268 -23.97 -16.10 -0.17
C GLU A 268 -22.83 -17.09 0.04
N LYS A 269 -21.98 -16.79 1.05
CA LYS A 269 -20.92 -17.70 1.52
C LYS A 269 -21.57 -19.01 1.99
N SER A 270 -20.94 -20.14 1.62
CA SER A 270 -21.35 -21.44 2.15
C SER A 270 -21.22 -21.44 3.67
N LYS A 271 -22.29 -21.80 4.40
CA LYS A 271 -22.30 -21.85 5.85
C LYS A 271 -21.98 -23.24 6.35
N ILE A 272 -21.07 -23.29 7.32
CA ILE A 272 -20.65 -24.55 7.95
C ILE A 272 -20.89 -24.46 9.45
N GLU A 273 -21.67 -25.40 9.95
CA GLU A 273 -21.94 -25.50 11.38
C GLU A 273 -20.86 -26.37 12.04
N ILE A 274 -20.32 -25.89 13.16
CA ILE A 274 -19.36 -26.57 14.02
C ILE A 274 -20.06 -26.89 15.36
N TYR A 275 -20.10 -28.19 15.76
CA TYR A 275 -20.83 -28.67 16.93
C TYR A 275 -20.18 -29.87 17.62
#